data_454690a077f24d91a8c11e9d74241cbe
#
_entry.id   454690a077f24d91a8c11e9d74241cbe
#
_cell.length_a   1.000
_cell.length_b   1.000
_cell.length_c   1.000
_cell.angle_alpha   90.00
_cell.angle_beta   90.00
_cell.angle_gamma   90.00
#
_symmetry.space_group_name_H-M   'P 1'
#
loop_
_entity.id
_entity.type
_entity.pdbx_description
1 polymer ?
#
loop_
_entity_poly.entity_id
_entity_poly.type
_entity_poly.pdbx_seq_one_letter_code
_entity_poly.pdbx_strand_id
1 'polypeptide(L)'
;MIYRVENKSVNQKLVNEIAEAYAYFKQYIERYKLVSNMSDDINNKKKKINTIEGVTYDLLDEDDFFIISNEVLKGKKGNWYLGYLSTSTYYRQRAKAYANFLSCLER
;
A
#
# COMPACT_ATOMS: atom_id res chain seq x y z
N MET A 1 10.38 -1.45 15.36
CA MET A 1 11.29 -1.49 14.20
C MET A 1 11.21 -0.19 13.43
N ILE A 2 12.34 0.30 12.94
CA ILE A 2 12.38 1.52 12.14
C ILE A 2 12.65 1.12 10.69
N TYR A 3 11.79 1.56 9.79
CA TYR A 3 11.97 1.31 8.36
C TYR A 3 12.81 2.44 7.78
N ARG A 4 13.97 2.10 7.28
CA ARG A 4 14.95 3.07 6.77
C ARG A 4 14.90 3.14 5.26
N VAL A 5 15.09 4.34 4.72
CA VAL A 5 15.09 4.56 3.28
C VAL A 5 16.16 3.71 2.57
N GLU A 6 17.32 3.51 3.20
CA GLU A 6 18.43 2.73 2.64
C GLU A 6 18.13 1.22 2.57
N ASN A 7 17.14 0.72 3.29
CA ASN A 7 16.74 -0.70 3.25
C ASN A 7 15.78 -0.98 2.10
N LYS A 8 16.14 -0.58 0.90
CA LYS A 8 15.23 -0.57 -0.25
C LYS A 8 14.69 -1.93 -0.63
N SER A 9 15.53 -2.97 -0.64
CA SER A 9 15.08 -4.32 -1.04
C SER A 9 14.08 -4.90 -0.07
N VAL A 10 14.32 -4.74 1.24
CA VAL A 10 13.42 -5.24 2.27
C VAL A 10 12.10 -4.48 2.22
N ASN A 11 12.17 -3.15 2.14
CA ASN A 11 10.97 -2.33 2.09
C ASN A 11 10.12 -2.63 0.85
N GLN A 12 10.76 -2.80 -0.30
CA GLN A 12 10.06 -3.13 -1.55
C GLN A 12 9.32 -4.47 -1.44
N LYS A 13 9.97 -5.47 -0.87
CA LYS A 13 9.33 -6.77 -0.68
C LYS A 13 8.10 -6.66 0.20
N LEU A 14 8.22 -5.95 1.32
CA LEU A 14 7.10 -5.77 2.26
C LEU A 14 5.95 -5.00 1.63
N VAL A 15 6.25 -3.91 0.92
CA VAL A 15 5.19 -3.12 0.26
C VAL A 15 4.50 -3.95 -0.83
N ASN A 16 5.26 -4.74 -1.59
CA ASN A 16 4.66 -5.62 -2.61
C ASN A 16 3.73 -6.65 -1.97
N GLU A 17 4.13 -7.24 -0.86
CA GLU A 17 3.28 -8.19 -0.14
C GLU A 17 1.99 -7.52 0.37
N ILE A 18 2.10 -6.30 0.87
CA ILE A 18 0.93 -5.53 1.33
C ILE A 18 0.00 -5.21 0.16
N ALA A 19 0.55 -4.81 -0.98
CA ALA A 19 -0.24 -4.52 -2.18
C ALA A 19 -0.99 -5.75 -2.67
N GLU A 20 -0.33 -6.91 -2.68
CA GLU A 20 -0.97 -8.17 -3.07
C GLU A 20 -2.07 -8.57 -2.08
N ALA A 21 -1.80 -8.42 -0.78
CA ALA A 21 -2.79 -8.71 0.25
C ALA A 21 -4.00 -7.79 0.15
N TYR A 22 -3.76 -6.50 -0.09
CA TYR A 22 -4.83 -5.52 -0.25
C TYR A 22 -5.77 -5.92 -1.42
N ALA A 23 -5.19 -6.23 -2.57
CA ALA A 23 -5.96 -6.66 -3.74
C ALA A 23 -6.75 -7.94 -3.44
N TYR A 24 -6.11 -8.90 -2.78
CA TYR A 24 -6.77 -10.15 -2.40
C TYR A 24 -7.94 -9.92 -1.45
N PHE A 25 -7.75 -9.08 -0.42
CA PHE A 25 -8.82 -8.79 0.54
C PHE A 25 -10.01 -8.13 -0.12
N LYS A 26 -9.77 -7.21 -1.04
CA LYS A 26 -10.86 -6.54 -1.75
C LYS A 26 -11.65 -7.52 -2.62
N GLN A 27 -10.96 -8.41 -3.33
CA GLN A 27 -11.61 -9.43 -4.15
C GLN A 27 -12.40 -10.41 -3.29
N TYR A 28 -11.83 -10.82 -2.15
CA TYR A 28 -12.49 -11.74 -1.24
C TYR A 28 -13.80 -11.15 -0.71
N ILE A 29 -13.76 -9.91 -0.26
CA ILE A 29 -14.95 -9.24 0.27
C ILE A 29 -16.01 -9.10 -0.82
N GLU A 30 -15.61 -8.69 -2.01
CA GLU A 30 -16.55 -8.54 -3.11
C GLU A 30 -17.22 -9.86 -3.48
N ARG A 31 -16.47 -10.97 -3.47
CA ARG A 31 -16.97 -12.29 -3.81
C ARG A 31 -17.97 -12.82 -2.78
N TYR A 32 -17.70 -12.60 -1.50
CA TYR A 32 -18.45 -13.26 -0.42
C TYR A 32 -19.41 -12.35 0.34
N LYS A 33 -19.52 -11.08 -0.02
CA LYS A 33 -20.32 -10.11 0.74
C LYS A 33 -21.81 -10.47 0.81
N LEU A 34 -22.35 -11.14 -0.18
CA LEU A 34 -23.75 -11.54 -0.21
C LEU A 34 -24.00 -12.88 0.51
N VAL A 35 -22.94 -13.64 0.77
CA VAL A 35 -23.05 -14.97 1.37
C VAL A 35 -22.75 -14.94 2.86
N SER A 36 -21.76 -14.15 3.26
CA SER A 36 -21.23 -14.15 4.63
C SER A 36 -20.89 -12.75 5.12
N ASN A 37 -21.79 -11.81 4.89
CA ASN A 37 -21.50 -10.40 5.17
C ASN A 37 -21.21 -10.11 6.63
N MET A 38 -21.54 -11.01 7.55
CA MET A 38 -21.31 -10.84 8.99
C MET A 38 -20.26 -11.79 9.56
N SER A 39 -19.50 -12.48 8.69
CA SER A 39 -18.46 -13.39 9.19
C SER A 39 -17.28 -12.64 9.77
N ASP A 40 -16.61 -13.25 10.75
CA ASP A 40 -15.39 -12.69 11.33
C ASP A 40 -14.29 -12.54 10.32
N ASP A 41 -14.20 -13.46 9.37
CA ASP A 41 -13.23 -13.43 8.29
C ASP A 41 -13.36 -12.15 7.45
N ILE A 42 -14.60 -11.84 7.03
CA ILE A 42 -14.86 -10.65 6.24
C ILE A 42 -14.56 -9.40 7.07
N ASN A 43 -14.99 -9.38 8.32
CA ASN A 43 -14.76 -8.23 9.19
C ASN A 43 -13.28 -7.98 9.42
N ASN A 44 -12.49 -9.03 9.60
CA ASN A 44 -11.04 -8.91 9.78
C ASN A 44 -10.37 -8.36 8.52
N LYS A 45 -10.80 -8.82 7.35
CA LYS A 45 -10.26 -8.31 6.09
C LYS A 45 -10.63 -6.85 5.84
N LYS A 46 -11.86 -6.47 6.21
CA LYS A 46 -12.30 -5.07 6.14
C LYS A 46 -11.45 -4.17 7.02
N LYS A 47 -11.11 -4.62 8.24
CA LYS A 47 -10.25 -3.87 9.15
C LYS A 47 -8.86 -3.65 8.56
N LYS A 48 -8.29 -4.68 7.93
CA LYS A 48 -6.98 -4.57 7.30
C LYS A 48 -6.99 -3.60 6.12
N ILE A 49 -8.04 -3.66 5.30
CA ILE A 49 -8.22 -2.71 4.21
C ILE A 49 -8.32 -1.28 4.76
N ASN A 50 -9.14 -1.08 5.79
CA ASN A 50 -9.32 0.25 6.39
C ASN A 50 -8.02 0.79 6.97
N THR A 51 -7.19 -0.07 7.55
CA THR A 51 -5.88 0.34 8.08
C THR A 51 -4.98 0.81 6.96
N ILE A 52 -4.89 0.06 5.87
CA ILE A 52 -4.04 0.42 4.73
C ILE A 52 -4.53 1.72 4.10
N GLU A 53 -5.83 1.84 3.86
CA GLU A 53 -6.41 3.05 3.27
C GLU A 53 -6.26 4.25 4.20
N GLY A 54 -6.48 4.06 5.50
CA GLY A 54 -6.36 5.13 6.48
C GLY A 54 -4.94 5.68 6.54
N VAL A 55 -3.93 4.81 6.57
CA VAL A 55 -2.55 5.26 6.54
C VAL A 55 -2.28 6.05 5.26
N THR A 56 -2.72 5.53 4.13
CA THR A 56 -2.46 6.14 2.83
C THR A 56 -3.09 7.53 2.73
N TYR A 57 -4.37 7.66 3.11
CA TYR A 57 -5.09 8.92 2.95
C TYR A 57 -4.82 9.93 4.07
N ASP A 58 -4.56 9.46 5.28
CA ASP A 58 -4.57 10.36 6.43
C ASP A 58 -3.17 10.68 6.98
N LEU A 59 -2.18 9.82 6.75
CA LEU A 59 -0.88 9.93 7.42
C LEU A 59 0.30 10.24 6.49
N LEU A 60 0.16 10.03 5.19
CA LEU A 60 1.25 10.27 4.24
C LEU A 60 1.20 11.68 3.68
N ASP A 61 2.38 12.24 3.42
CA ASP A 61 2.44 13.52 2.72
C ASP A 61 2.09 13.32 1.24
N GLU A 62 2.00 14.42 0.51
CA GLU A 62 1.51 14.42 -0.87
C GLU A 62 2.34 13.55 -1.81
N ASP A 63 3.67 13.61 -1.69
CA ASP A 63 4.57 12.82 -2.53
C ASP A 63 4.47 11.34 -2.22
N ASP A 64 4.44 10.99 -0.94
CA ASP A 64 4.31 9.61 -0.50
C ASP A 64 2.94 9.05 -0.90
N PHE A 65 1.89 9.84 -0.72
CA PHE A 65 0.54 9.47 -1.13
C PHE A 65 0.48 9.15 -2.62
N PHE A 66 1.12 9.96 -3.45
CA PHE A 66 1.12 9.74 -4.90
C PHE A 66 1.68 8.36 -5.25
N ILE A 67 2.81 7.99 -4.66
CA ILE A 67 3.44 6.69 -4.91
C ILE A 67 2.57 5.55 -4.36
N ILE A 68 2.18 5.64 -3.10
CA ILE A 68 1.49 4.53 -2.42
C ILE A 68 0.08 4.33 -2.98
N SER A 69 -0.65 5.40 -3.25
CA SER A 69 -2.00 5.25 -3.80
C SER A 69 -1.97 4.57 -5.17
N ASN A 70 -0.99 4.88 -6.00
CA ASN A 70 -0.88 4.25 -7.31
C ASN A 70 -0.38 2.81 -7.23
N GLU A 71 0.60 2.52 -6.38
CA GLU A 71 1.23 1.19 -6.34
C GLU A 71 0.51 0.22 -5.42
N VAL A 72 0.01 0.68 -4.28
CA VAL A 72 -0.67 -0.20 -3.33
C VAL A 72 -2.17 -0.25 -3.58
N LEU A 73 -2.84 0.90 -3.61
CA LEU A 73 -4.30 0.91 -3.73
C LEU A 73 -4.77 0.57 -5.14
N LYS A 74 -4.10 1.09 -6.16
CA LYS A 74 -4.48 0.85 -7.55
C LYS A 74 -3.73 -0.31 -8.19
N GLY A 75 -2.67 -0.80 -7.55
CA GLY A 75 -1.91 -1.94 -8.03
C GLY A 75 -1.12 -1.70 -9.31
N LYS A 76 -0.78 -0.46 -9.61
CA LYS A 76 0.00 -0.14 -10.81
C LYS A 76 1.42 -0.67 -10.68
N LYS A 77 1.97 -1.16 -11.80
CA LYS A 77 3.32 -1.75 -11.85
C LYS A 77 4.08 -1.20 -13.04
N GLY A 78 5.36 -1.52 -13.09
CA GLY A 78 6.22 -1.17 -14.22
C GLY A 78 6.48 0.32 -14.30
N ASN A 79 6.33 0.86 -15.49
CA ASN A 79 6.72 2.25 -15.79
C ASN A 79 5.55 3.23 -15.71
N TRP A 80 4.58 2.97 -14.84
CA TRP A 80 3.38 3.80 -14.73
C TRP A 80 3.68 5.28 -14.47
N TYR A 81 4.81 5.56 -13.83
CA TYR A 81 5.18 6.91 -13.39
C TYR A 81 5.76 7.80 -14.50
N LEU A 82 6.10 7.24 -15.66
CA LEU A 82 6.88 7.95 -16.67
C LEU A 82 6.21 9.22 -17.23
N GLY A 83 4.89 9.29 -17.15
CA GLY A 83 4.18 10.51 -17.53
C GLY A 83 4.23 11.63 -16.51
N TYR A 84 4.78 11.38 -15.32
CA TYR A 84 4.74 12.30 -14.18
C TYR A 84 6.11 12.64 -13.61
N LEU A 85 7.02 11.66 -13.55
CA LEU A 85 8.31 11.79 -12.87
C LEU A 85 9.42 11.22 -13.74
N SER A 86 10.62 11.79 -13.61
CA SER A 86 11.81 11.14 -14.16
C SER A 86 12.12 9.86 -13.38
N THR A 87 12.84 8.95 -14.00
CA THR A 87 13.19 7.68 -13.39
C THR A 87 13.94 7.86 -12.07
N SER A 88 14.94 8.75 -12.06
CA SER A 88 15.73 8.98 -10.85
C SER A 88 14.89 9.60 -9.72
N THR A 89 14.03 10.55 -10.05
CA THR A 89 13.12 11.16 -9.07
C THR A 89 12.16 10.13 -8.51
N TYR A 90 11.59 9.29 -9.38
CA TYR A 90 10.67 8.24 -8.96
C TYR A 90 11.33 7.30 -7.95
N TYR A 91 12.52 6.77 -8.26
CA TYR A 91 13.16 5.81 -7.35
C TYR A 91 13.53 6.43 -6.02
N ARG A 92 13.93 7.70 -6.00
CA ARG A 92 14.21 8.41 -4.75
C ARG A 92 12.94 8.60 -3.92
N GLN A 93 11.87 9.05 -4.56
CA GLN A 93 10.59 9.24 -3.87
C GLN A 93 9.98 7.92 -3.42
N ARG A 94 10.11 6.87 -4.23
CA ARG A 94 9.61 5.55 -3.87
C ARG A 94 10.27 5.03 -2.61
N ALA A 95 11.59 5.14 -2.51
CA ALA A 95 12.30 4.68 -1.33
C ALA A 95 11.81 5.37 -0.06
N LYS A 96 11.61 6.68 -0.12
CA LYS A 96 11.08 7.46 1.00
C LYS A 96 9.63 7.08 1.31
N ALA A 97 8.80 6.96 0.28
CA ALA A 97 7.38 6.65 0.45
C ALA A 97 7.18 5.27 1.08
N TYR A 98 7.96 4.28 0.64
CA TYR A 98 7.88 2.94 1.19
C TYR A 98 8.27 2.90 2.66
N ALA A 99 9.38 3.56 3.03
CA ALA A 99 9.81 3.62 4.42
C ALA A 99 8.76 4.31 5.31
N ASN A 100 8.20 5.41 4.85
CA ASN A 100 7.19 6.15 5.62
C ASN A 100 5.89 5.38 5.74
N PHE A 101 5.45 4.74 4.66
CA PHE A 101 4.24 3.92 4.66
C PHE A 101 4.35 2.78 5.67
N LEU A 102 5.45 2.03 5.63
CA LEU A 102 5.67 0.91 6.54
C LEU A 102 5.75 1.38 7.98
N SER A 103 6.43 2.50 8.23
CA SER A 103 6.52 3.07 9.58
C SER A 103 5.14 3.48 10.12
N CYS A 104 4.30 4.05 9.27
CA CYS A 104 2.95 4.44 9.68
C CYS A 104 2.06 3.23 9.95
N LEU A 105 2.22 2.15 9.18
CA LEU A 105 1.45 0.92 9.41
C LEU A 105 1.80 0.25 10.75
N GLU A 106 3.02 0.44 11.22
CA GLU A 106 3.46 -0.17 12.49
C GLU A 106 2.95 0.54 13.74
N ARG A 107 2.47 1.75 13.61
CA ARG A 107 2.03 2.56 14.75
C ARG A 107 0.78 2.02 15.45
#